data_ac057ad101a43f4a6fc84b8eb783ab97
#
_entry.id   ac057ad101a43f4a6fc84b8eb783ab97
#
_cell.length_a   1.000
_cell.length_b   1.000
_cell.length_c   1.000
_cell.angle_alpha   90.00
_cell.angle_beta   90.00
_cell.angle_gamma   90.00
#
_symmetry.space_group_name_H-M   'P 1'
#
loop_
_entity.id
_entity.type
_entity.pdbx_description
1 polymer ?
#
loop_
_entity_poly.entity_id
_entity_poly.type
_entity_poly.pdbx_seq_one_letter_code
_entity_poly.pdbx_strand_id
1 'polypeptide(L)'
;REHSHRLQAVKLLPGLRLNEYFCGESFYLNTLAECSAFVEGREVCLLKAPLSGSGKGLNWCKGIFTTFISGWCARVAASQGGVVGEPIYNKVEDFAMEFYADGRGRVVFAGYSVFHTGGSGMYAGNDLLSDEKILQKLSAYVPQEEFIRLRTRLEEELSALFGGFYHGYLGVDM
;
A
#
# COMPACT_ATOMS: atom_id res chain seq x y z
N ARG A 1 -11.93 -8.30 -9.59
CA ARG A 1 -12.32 -7.04 -8.91
C ARG A 1 -12.06 -7.12 -7.41
N GLU A 2 -12.40 -8.22 -6.77
CA GLU A 2 -12.15 -8.45 -5.34
C GLU A 2 -10.64 -8.41 -5.00
N HIS A 3 -9.82 -9.05 -5.82
CA HIS A 3 -8.37 -9.13 -5.62
C HIS A 3 -7.60 -7.84 -5.95
N SER A 4 -8.23 -6.89 -6.64
CA SER A 4 -7.67 -5.54 -6.87
C SER A 4 -8.11 -4.54 -5.79
N HIS A 5 -8.79 -5.00 -4.75
CA HIS A 5 -9.32 -4.16 -3.69
C HIS A 5 -8.26 -3.94 -2.61
N ARG A 6 -8.02 -2.70 -2.18
CA ARG A 6 -7.04 -2.35 -1.14
C ARG A 6 -7.24 -3.07 0.20
N LEU A 7 -8.39 -3.67 0.44
CA LEU A 7 -8.61 -4.55 1.58
C LEU A 7 -7.59 -5.71 1.64
N GLN A 8 -7.02 -6.11 0.51
CA GLN A 8 -5.97 -7.13 0.49
C GLN A 8 -4.71 -6.65 1.20
N ALA A 9 -4.30 -5.38 0.99
CA ALA A 9 -3.19 -4.78 1.73
C ALA A 9 -3.49 -4.70 3.24
N VAL A 10 -4.72 -4.30 3.62
CA VAL A 10 -5.15 -4.28 5.04
C VAL A 10 -5.00 -5.65 5.70
N LYS A 11 -5.30 -6.74 4.98
CA LYS A 11 -5.16 -8.12 5.48
C LYS A 11 -3.71 -8.57 5.56
N LEU A 12 -2.85 -8.15 4.61
CA LEU A 12 -1.46 -8.55 4.52
C LEU A 12 -0.56 -7.84 5.55
N LEU A 13 -0.76 -6.55 5.76
CA LEU A 13 0.13 -5.71 6.58
C LEU A 13 0.42 -6.25 7.98
N PRO A 14 -0.54 -6.81 8.75
CA PRO A 14 -0.23 -7.38 10.06
C PRO A 14 0.82 -8.51 10.01
N GLY A 15 0.79 -9.35 8.97
CA GLY A 15 1.75 -10.43 8.74
C GLY A 15 3.12 -9.96 8.27
N LEU A 16 3.23 -8.71 7.82
CA LEU A 16 4.46 -8.09 7.32
C LEU A 16 5.19 -7.22 8.36
N ARG A 17 4.61 -7.03 9.56
CA ARG A 17 5.26 -6.33 10.67
C ARG A 17 6.25 -7.23 11.38
N LEU A 18 7.37 -7.52 10.72
CA LEU A 18 8.35 -8.53 11.15
C LEU A 18 9.21 -8.06 12.34
N ASN A 19 9.49 -6.76 12.43
CA ASN A 19 10.25 -6.09 13.50
C ASN A 19 10.07 -4.57 13.41
N GLU A 20 10.90 -3.80 14.13
CA GLU A 20 10.83 -2.32 14.22
C GLU A 20 11.08 -1.57 12.90
N TYR A 21 11.65 -2.21 11.89
CA TYR A 21 11.83 -1.62 10.55
C TYR A 21 10.54 -1.58 9.73
N PHE A 22 9.48 -2.28 10.16
CA PHE A 22 8.22 -2.41 9.41
C PHE A 22 7.06 -1.81 10.20
N CYS A 23 6.64 -0.60 9.82
CA CYS A 23 5.63 0.18 10.55
C CYS A 23 4.30 0.38 9.81
N GLY A 24 4.14 -0.14 8.61
CA GLY A 24 2.97 0.08 7.77
C GLY A 24 1.64 -0.28 8.44
N GLU A 25 0.67 0.62 8.38
CA GLU A 25 -0.68 0.42 8.91
C GLU A 25 -1.72 0.85 7.88
N SER A 26 -2.77 0.05 7.74
CA SER A 26 -3.91 0.34 6.89
C SER A 26 -5.17 -0.19 7.55
N PHE A 27 -6.24 0.60 7.52
CA PHE A 27 -7.50 0.32 8.22
C PHE A 27 -8.66 0.33 7.24
N TYR A 28 -9.54 -0.67 7.31
CA TYR A 28 -10.76 -0.69 6.54
C TYR A 28 -11.91 -0.14 7.38
N LEU A 29 -12.47 0.97 6.94
CA LEU A 29 -13.50 1.76 7.64
C LEU A 29 -14.84 1.52 6.95
N ASN A 30 -15.78 0.93 7.65
CA ASN A 30 -17.07 0.50 7.09
C ASN A 30 -18.17 1.55 7.27
N THR A 31 -18.03 2.42 8.27
CA THR A 31 -19.05 3.39 8.66
C THR A 31 -18.49 4.83 8.65
N LEU A 32 -19.37 5.81 8.54
CA LEU A 32 -18.99 7.22 8.65
C LEU A 32 -18.46 7.56 10.05
N ALA A 33 -18.95 6.90 11.08
CA ALA A 33 -18.45 7.07 12.45
C ALA A 33 -16.99 6.60 12.56
N GLU A 34 -16.64 5.46 11.97
CA GLU A 34 -15.24 4.98 11.92
C GLU A 34 -14.35 5.93 11.10
N CYS A 35 -14.85 6.45 9.96
CA CYS A 35 -14.12 7.44 9.16
C CYS A 35 -13.86 8.74 9.96
N SER A 36 -14.87 9.25 10.68
CA SER A 36 -14.74 10.43 11.55
C SER A 36 -13.72 10.19 12.64
N ALA A 37 -13.85 9.10 13.41
CA ALA A 37 -12.94 8.75 14.47
C ALA A 37 -11.49 8.57 13.98
N PHE A 38 -11.32 7.97 12.79
CA PHE A 38 -10.00 7.79 12.18
C PHE A 38 -9.34 9.13 11.83
N VAL A 39 -10.09 10.05 11.22
CA VAL A 39 -9.59 11.37 10.81
C VAL A 39 -9.33 12.25 12.02
N GLU A 40 -10.28 12.34 12.97
CA GLU A 40 -10.20 13.23 14.13
C GLU A 40 -9.19 12.76 15.18
N GLY A 41 -8.88 11.46 15.18
CA GLY A 41 -7.83 10.88 16.02
C GLY A 41 -6.40 11.08 15.53
N ARG A 42 -6.19 11.81 14.40
CA ARG A 42 -4.87 11.98 13.75
C ARG A 42 -4.70 13.42 13.28
N GLU A 43 -3.49 13.96 13.44
CA GLU A 43 -3.16 15.29 12.90
C GLU A 43 -3.24 15.32 11.37
N VAL A 44 -2.68 14.30 10.71
CA VAL A 44 -2.75 14.11 9.26
C VAL A 44 -2.98 12.62 8.95
N CYS A 45 -3.86 12.35 8.00
CA CYS A 45 -4.08 11.00 7.50
C CYS A 45 -4.55 11.02 6.03
N LEU A 46 -4.56 9.84 5.42
CA LEU A 46 -5.00 9.65 4.04
C LEU A 46 -6.18 8.68 3.99
N LEU A 47 -7.27 9.10 3.37
CA LEU A 47 -8.38 8.23 3.02
C LEU A 47 -8.29 7.84 1.54
N LYS A 48 -8.48 6.55 1.25
CA LYS A 48 -8.36 5.98 -0.10
C LYS A 48 -9.64 5.24 -0.49
N ALA A 49 -10.10 5.46 -1.72
CA ALA A 49 -11.14 4.61 -2.29
C ALA A 49 -10.55 3.21 -2.57
N PRO A 50 -11.21 2.11 -2.15
CA PRO A 50 -10.64 0.77 -2.23
C PRO A 50 -10.29 0.29 -3.64
N LEU A 51 -11.05 0.70 -4.66
CA LEU A 51 -10.89 0.30 -6.07
C LEU A 51 -10.36 1.47 -6.93
N SER A 52 -9.33 2.14 -6.48
CA SER A 52 -8.69 3.25 -7.22
C SER A 52 -7.17 3.04 -7.31
N GLY A 53 -6.55 3.65 -8.31
CA GLY A 53 -5.10 3.60 -8.53
C GLY A 53 -4.55 4.90 -9.09
N SER A 54 -3.24 4.97 -9.28
CA SER A 54 -2.53 6.09 -9.92
C SER A 54 -2.85 7.46 -9.29
N GLY A 55 -2.90 7.54 -7.97
CA GLY A 55 -3.19 8.77 -7.23
C GLY A 55 -4.66 9.23 -7.26
N LYS A 56 -5.55 8.50 -7.94
CA LYS A 56 -6.99 8.82 -7.93
C LYS A 56 -7.67 8.27 -6.66
N GLY A 57 -8.78 8.89 -6.27
CA GLY A 57 -9.56 8.44 -5.10
C GLY A 57 -8.81 8.57 -3.78
N LEU A 58 -7.97 9.58 -3.64
CA LEU A 58 -7.25 9.95 -2.43
C LEU A 58 -7.86 11.20 -1.81
N ASN A 59 -8.00 11.23 -0.48
CA ASN A 59 -8.36 12.42 0.30
C ASN A 59 -7.38 12.61 1.44
N TRP A 60 -6.62 13.69 1.40
CA TRP A 60 -5.71 14.11 2.46
C TRP A 60 -6.53 14.84 3.55
N CYS A 61 -6.48 14.34 4.78
CA CYS A 61 -7.23 14.86 5.91
C CYS A 61 -6.29 15.45 6.96
N LYS A 62 -6.68 16.59 7.55
CA LYS A 62 -5.91 17.31 8.57
C LYS A 62 -6.72 17.40 9.87
N GLY A 63 -6.97 16.27 10.53
CA GLY A 63 -7.63 16.19 11.83
C GLY A 63 -9.09 16.65 11.91
N ILE A 64 -9.70 17.05 10.78
CA ILE A 64 -11.08 17.54 10.73
C ILE A 64 -11.89 16.72 9.73
N PHE A 65 -12.96 16.09 10.19
CA PHE A 65 -13.91 15.37 9.36
C PHE A 65 -14.99 16.31 8.79
N THR A 66 -14.64 16.99 7.72
CA THR A 66 -15.51 17.99 7.09
C THR A 66 -16.74 17.37 6.40
N THR A 67 -17.78 18.18 6.14
CA THR A 67 -18.96 17.75 5.35
C THR A 67 -18.58 17.23 3.97
N PHE A 68 -17.55 17.81 3.33
CA PHE A 68 -17.01 17.32 2.04
C PHE A 68 -16.44 15.91 2.17
N ILE A 69 -15.58 15.67 3.17
CA ILE A 69 -14.97 14.35 3.43
C ILE A 69 -16.06 13.34 3.78
N SER A 70 -17.01 13.68 4.64
CA SER A 70 -18.16 12.84 5.00
C SER A 70 -18.97 12.42 3.77
N GLY A 71 -19.33 13.37 2.91
CA GLY A 71 -20.06 13.11 1.67
C GLY A 71 -19.26 12.22 0.69
N TRP A 72 -17.94 12.39 0.62
CA TRP A 72 -17.07 11.54 -0.18
C TRP A 72 -17.02 10.11 0.39
N CYS A 73 -16.80 9.95 1.70
CA CYS A 73 -16.80 8.65 2.38
C CYS A 73 -18.13 7.91 2.17
N ALA A 74 -19.26 8.59 2.31
CA ALA A 74 -20.59 8.00 2.09
C ALA A 74 -20.74 7.43 0.67
N ARG A 75 -20.34 8.19 -0.36
CA ARG A 75 -20.39 7.74 -1.76
C ARG A 75 -19.45 6.56 -2.04
N VAL A 76 -18.23 6.61 -1.51
CA VAL A 76 -17.25 5.52 -1.68
C VAL A 76 -17.71 4.26 -0.96
N ALA A 77 -18.17 4.37 0.29
CA ALA A 77 -18.68 3.24 1.06
C ALA A 77 -19.90 2.59 0.36
N ALA A 78 -20.84 3.38 -0.14
CA ALA A 78 -22.00 2.87 -0.87
C ALA A 78 -21.63 2.14 -2.16
N SER A 79 -20.58 2.57 -2.89
CA SER A 79 -20.19 2.01 -4.17
C SER A 79 -19.12 0.91 -4.08
N GLN A 80 -18.28 0.92 -3.03
CA GLN A 80 -17.10 0.06 -2.89
C GLN A 80 -17.02 -0.69 -1.55
N GLY A 81 -18.03 -0.55 -0.69
CA GLY A 81 -18.19 -1.30 0.56
C GLY A 81 -17.52 -0.67 1.78
N GLY A 82 -16.66 0.32 1.63
CA GLY A 82 -15.94 0.99 2.71
C GLY A 82 -14.89 1.97 2.20
N VAL A 83 -14.08 2.49 3.12
CA VAL A 83 -12.97 3.41 2.84
C VAL A 83 -11.71 2.84 3.49
N VAL A 84 -10.55 2.97 2.87
CA VAL A 84 -9.27 2.63 3.48
C VAL A 84 -8.64 3.87 4.07
N GLY A 85 -8.27 3.81 5.36
CA GLY A 85 -7.57 4.86 6.08
C GLY A 85 -6.13 4.47 6.36
N GLU A 86 -5.19 5.38 6.11
CA GLU A 86 -3.77 5.17 6.39
C GLU A 86 -3.17 6.39 7.12
N PRO A 87 -2.29 6.17 8.11
CA PRO A 87 -1.51 7.25 8.67
C PRO A 87 -0.53 7.79 7.62
N ILE A 88 -0.09 9.03 7.78
CA ILE A 88 0.98 9.62 6.96
C ILE A 88 2.29 9.46 7.73
N TYR A 89 3.27 8.86 7.05
CA TYR A 89 4.62 8.73 7.55
C TYR A 89 5.53 9.82 6.94
N ASN A 90 6.64 10.11 7.60
CA ASN A 90 7.67 11.00 7.07
C ASN A 90 8.49 10.26 6.00
N LYS A 91 7.91 10.15 4.83
CA LYS A 91 8.44 9.40 3.70
C LYS A 91 9.76 10.01 3.20
N VAL A 92 10.76 9.16 2.96
CA VAL A 92 12.06 9.51 2.39
C VAL A 92 12.18 9.05 0.94
N GLU A 93 11.71 7.84 0.63
CA GLU A 93 11.79 7.23 -0.69
C GLU A 93 10.51 6.47 -0.99
N ASP A 94 10.08 6.44 -2.26
CA ASP A 94 9.04 5.54 -2.76
C ASP A 94 9.72 4.40 -3.53
N PHE A 95 9.45 3.16 -3.17
CA PHE A 95 9.91 2.01 -3.93
C PHE A 95 8.86 0.91 -3.98
N ALA A 96 9.02 -0.05 -4.86
CA ALA A 96 8.19 -1.24 -4.90
C ALA A 96 9.06 -2.50 -4.99
N MET A 97 8.54 -3.59 -4.47
CA MET A 97 8.98 -4.94 -4.79
C MET A 97 8.02 -5.52 -5.83
N GLU A 98 8.59 -5.94 -6.96
CA GLU A 98 7.85 -6.55 -8.05
C GLU A 98 7.91 -8.07 -7.93
N PHE A 99 6.79 -8.73 -8.20
CA PHE A 99 6.64 -10.17 -8.12
C PHE A 99 5.98 -10.71 -9.39
N TYR A 100 6.23 -11.98 -9.68
CA TYR A 100 5.59 -12.69 -10.78
C TYR A 100 4.84 -13.91 -10.24
N ALA A 101 3.54 -13.98 -10.51
CA ALA A 101 2.69 -15.11 -10.22
C ALA A 101 2.62 -16.04 -11.45
N ASP A 102 2.88 -17.32 -11.26
CA ASP A 102 2.91 -18.33 -12.33
C ASP A 102 1.54 -18.93 -12.66
N GLY A 103 0.51 -18.58 -11.89
CA GLY A 103 -0.85 -19.12 -12.01
C GLY A 103 -0.98 -20.58 -11.58
N ARG A 104 0.07 -21.18 -10.97
CA ARG A 104 0.14 -22.58 -10.56
C ARG A 104 0.40 -22.75 -9.06
N GLY A 105 0.31 -21.69 -8.30
CA GLY A 105 0.49 -21.70 -6.85
C GLY A 105 1.68 -20.89 -6.35
N ARG A 106 2.58 -20.40 -7.22
CA ARG A 106 3.77 -19.67 -6.81
C ARG A 106 3.75 -18.22 -7.24
N VAL A 107 4.19 -17.36 -6.31
CA VAL A 107 4.57 -15.98 -6.58
C VAL A 107 6.03 -15.82 -6.19
N VAL A 108 6.86 -15.31 -7.08
CA VAL A 108 8.31 -15.15 -6.90
C VAL A 108 8.71 -13.70 -7.13
N PHE A 109 9.72 -13.26 -6.41
CA PHE A 109 10.30 -11.94 -6.58
C PHE A 109 10.85 -11.76 -8.01
N ALA A 110 10.57 -10.60 -8.62
CA ALA A 110 10.95 -10.26 -9.98
C ALA A 110 11.90 -9.06 -10.07
N GLY A 111 11.98 -8.22 -9.04
CA GLY A 111 12.88 -7.07 -9.01
C GLY A 111 12.39 -5.95 -8.10
N TYR A 112 13.19 -4.88 -8.04
CA TYR A 112 12.84 -3.64 -7.35
C TYR A 112 12.53 -2.54 -8.36
N SER A 113 11.70 -1.58 -7.95
CA SER A 113 11.55 -0.30 -8.64
C SER A 113 11.60 0.85 -7.64
N VAL A 114 12.23 1.96 -8.04
CA VAL A 114 12.17 3.24 -7.32
C VAL A 114 11.38 4.19 -8.16
N PHE A 115 10.36 4.79 -7.57
CA PHE A 115 9.47 5.69 -8.27
C PHE A 115 9.28 7.01 -7.51
N HIS A 116 8.77 8.00 -8.20
CA HIS A 116 8.52 9.31 -7.63
C HIS A 116 7.03 9.63 -7.70
N THR A 117 6.54 10.24 -6.63
CA THR A 117 5.18 10.78 -6.57
C THR A 117 5.20 12.28 -6.38
N GLY A 118 4.31 13.00 -7.08
CA GLY A 118 4.10 14.42 -6.85
C GLY A 118 3.39 14.69 -5.51
N GLY A 119 3.28 15.97 -5.13
CA GLY A 119 2.66 16.38 -3.87
C GLY A 119 1.19 15.96 -3.68
N SER A 120 0.50 15.59 -4.76
CA SER A 120 -0.85 15.00 -4.72
C SER A 120 -0.87 13.48 -4.57
N GLY A 121 0.29 12.82 -4.54
CA GLY A 121 0.42 11.36 -4.57
C GLY A 121 0.28 10.76 -5.99
N MET A 122 0.28 11.60 -7.03
CA MET A 122 0.27 11.11 -8.42
C MET A 122 1.66 10.64 -8.84
N TYR A 123 1.72 9.50 -9.53
CA TYR A 123 2.94 8.96 -10.11
C TYR A 123 3.59 9.97 -11.08
N ALA A 124 4.89 10.19 -10.93
CA ALA A 124 5.67 11.15 -11.72
C ALA A 124 6.78 10.49 -12.57
N GLY A 125 7.16 9.26 -12.26
CA GLY A 125 8.17 8.51 -13.02
C GLY A 125 8.95 7.52 -12.18
N ASN A 126 9.80 6.71 -12.83
CA ASN A 126 10.71 5.74 -12.20
C ASN A 126 12.17 6.09 -12.51
N ASP A 127 13.06 5.70 -11.58
CA ASP A 127 14.49 5.64 -11.83
C ASP A 127 14.83 4.34 -12.61
N LEU A 128 15.59 4.47 -13.69
CA LEU A 128 16.09 3.31 -14.43
C LEU A 128 17.42 2.83 -13.82
N LEU A 129 17.31 2.00 -12.80
CA LEU A 129 18.44 1.46 -12.04
C LEU A 129 18.37 -0.08 -12.03
N SER A 130 19.53 -0.74 -11.86
CA SER A 130 19.56 -2.17 -11.57
C SER A 130 19.14 -2.45 -10.13
N ASP A 131 18.69 -3.68 -9.85
CA ASP A 131 18.29 -4.12 -8.51
C ASP A 131 19.39 -3.90 -7.47
N GLU A 132 20.67 -4.14 -7.83
CA GLU A 132 21.81 -3.91 -6.93
C GLU A 132 21.94 -2.43 -6.55
N LYS A 133 21.77 -1.52 -7.51
CA LYS A 133 21.84 -0.07 -7.25
C LYS A 133 20.66 0.41 -6.42
N ILE A 134 19.47 -0.12 -6.68
CA ILE A 134 18.28 0.18 -5.88
C ILE A 134 18.49 -0.30 -4.45
N LEU A 135 18.90 -1.55 -4.26
CA LEU A 135 19.14 -2.11 -2.95
C LEU A 135 20.25 -1.37 -2.19
N GLN A 136 21.33 -0.96 -2.88
CA GLN A 136 22.36 -0.11 -2.29
C GLN A 136 21.81 1.23 -1.82
N LYS A 137 20.95 1.88 -2.62
CA LYS A 137 20.29 3.15 -2.27
C LYS A 137 19.40 2.99 -1.03
N LEU A 138 18.56 1.97 -1.00
CA LEU A 138 17.63 1.69 0.09
C LEU A 138 18.36 1.25 1.37
N SER A 139 19.51 0.58 1.25
CA SER A 139 20.33 0.13 2.39
C SER A 139 20.97 1.27 3.18
N ALA A 140 20.89 2.50 2.69
CA ALA A 140 21.24 3.69 3.48
C ALA A 140 20.24 3.96 4.62
N TYR A 141 19.02 3.40 4.55
CA TYR A 141 17.94 3.63 5.52
C TYR A 141 17.60 2.38 6.33
N VAL A 142 17.62 1.20 5.71
CA VAL A 142 17.24 -0.08 6.32
C VAL A 142 18.28 -1.14 5.96
N PRO A 143 18.74 -1.99 6.90
CA PRO A 143 19.70 -3.05 6.60
C PRO A 143 19.25 -3.97 5.46
N GLN A 144 20.19 -4.39 4.61
CA GLN A 144 19.90 -5.19 3.42
C GLN A 144 19.19 -6.52 3.74
N GLU A 145 19.53 -7.15 4.86
CA GLU A 145 18.90 -8.39 5.32
C GLU A 145 17.41 -8.22 5.59
N GLU A 146 16.94 -7.02 5.95
CA GLU A 146 15.52 -6.77 6.19
C GLU A 146 14.71 -6.76 4.89
N PHE A 147 15.30 -6.25 3.79
CA PHE A 147 14.66 -6.36 2.46
C PHE A 147 14.55 -7.83 2.01
N ILE A 148 15.56 -8.66 2.29
CA ILE A 148 15.53 -10.10 1.98
C ILE A 148 14.45 -10.79 2.80
N ARG A 149 14.36 -10.48 4.10
CA ARG A 149 13.35 -11.02 5.01
C ARG A 149 11.93 -10.65 4.56
N LEU A 150 11.70 -9.36 4.26
CA LEU A 150 10.42 -8.87 3.78
C LEU A 150 10.03 -9.52 2.44
N ARG A 151 10.97 -9.64 1.51
CA ARG A 151 10.76 -10.31 0.22
C ARG A 151 10.29 -11.74 0.40
N THR A 152 10.98 -12.51 1.23
CA THR A 152 10.63 -13.91 1.50
C THR A 152 9.21 -14.01 2.08
N ARG A 153 8.88 -13.15 3.03
CA ARG A 153 7.55 -13.12 3.62
C ARG A 153 6.47 -12.72 2.61
N LEU A 154 6.75 -11.75 1.75
CA LEU A 154 5.83 -11.35 0.68
C LEU A 154 5.62 -12.48 -0.34
N GLU A 155 6.65 -13.23 -0.73
CA GLU A 155 6.51 -14.39 -1.62
C GLU A 155 5.54 -15.43 -1.03
N GLU A 156 5.62 -15.70 0.27
CA GLU A 156 4.72 -16.63 0.98
C GLU A 156 3.27 -16.10 1.00
N GLU A 157 3.07 -14.88 1.46
CA GLU A 157 1.75 -14.28 1.59
C GLU A 157 1.06 -14.06 0.23
N LEU A 158 1.80 -13.58 -0.76
CA LEU A 158 1.26 -13.37 -2.11
C LEU A 158 0.98 -14.70 -2.81
N SER A 159 1.79 -15.76 -2.57
CA SER A 159 1.50 -17.10 -3.08
C SER A 159 0.21 -17.66 -2.50
N ALA A 160 0.00 -17.50 -1.19
CA ALA A 160 -1.23 -17.92 -0.52
C ALA A 160 -2.44 -17.15 -1.03
N LEU A 161 -2.30 -15.84 -1.29
CA LEU A 161 -3.41 -14.97 -1.68
C LEU A 161 -3.74 -15.03 -3.18
N PHE A 162 -2.73 -15.10 -4.06
CA PHE A 162 -2.88 -14.93 -5.51
C PHE A 162 -2.42 -16.13 -6.33
N GLY A 163 -1.56 -17.01 -5.79
CA GLY A 163 -0.86 -18.04 -6.56
C GLY A 163 -1.77 -19.02 -7.28
N GLY A 164 -2.93 -19.34 -6.71
CA GLY A 164 -3.86 -20.34 -7.26
C GLY A 164 -4.69 -19.89 -8.46
N PHE A 165 -4.73 -18.58 -8.78
CA PHE A 165 -5.64 -18.07 -9.85
C PHE A 165 -5.08 -16.90 -10.65
N TYR A 166 -4.07 -16.19 -10.15
CA TYR A 166 -3.48 -15.05 -10.86
C TYR A 166 -2.22 -15.46 -11.64
N HIS A 167 -2.10 -14.95 -12.85
CA HIS A 167 -0.93 -15.12 -13.70
C HIS A 167 -0.49 -13.75 -14.22
N GLY A 168 0.72 -13.32 -13.87
CA GLY A 168 1.27 -12.02 -14.25
C GLY A 168 2.05 -11.34 -13.14
N TYR A 169 2.36 -10.06 -13.35
CA TYR A 169 3.12 -9.26 -12.40
C TYR A 169 2.23 -8.63 -11.34
N LEU A 170 2.80 -8.50 -10.12
CA LEU A 170 2.23 -7.85 -8.95
C LEU A 170 3.27 -6.87 -8.41
N GLY A 171 2.90 -5.61 -8.15
CA GLY A 171 3.72 -4.64 -7.45
C GLY A 171 3.23 -4.43 -6.01
N VAL A 172 4.16 -4.34 -5.08
CA VAL A 172 3.91 -3.97 -3.69
C VAL A 172 4.64 -2.66 -3.42
N ASP A 173 3.88 -1.56 -3.44
CA ASP A 173 4.40 -0.21 -3.18
C ASP A 173 4.70 -0.01 -1.69
N MET A 174 5.83 0.66 -1.39
CA MET A 174 6.34 0.92 -0.04
C MET A 174 6.88 2.34 0.09
#